data_8c294f97dd9ba51b3e89c1587e03083f
#
_entry.id   8c294f97dd9ba51b3e89c1587e03083f
#
_cell.length_a   1.000
_cell.length_b   1.000
_cell.length_c   1.000
_cell.angle_alpha   90.00
_cell.angle_beta   90.00
_cell.angle_gamma   90.00
#
_symmetry.space_group_name_H-M   'P 1'
#
loop_
_entity.id
_entity.type
_entity.pdbx_description
1 polymer ?
#
loop_
_entity_poly.entity_id
_entity_poly.type
_entity_poly.pdbx_seq_one_letter_code
_entity_poly.pdbx_strand_id
1 'polypeptide(L)'
;AAGVRPNTSFLKDTGIEMLPNGAIVIDDEGKTSIEDIYAAGDCATVYHLVKQDQVYIPLATNANKLGRIVGSNLGGKNEKFQGTLGSSCIKLLDMEAGATGITEEDAKNMNLNYKSVFIADKNHTDYCPGQEKIYVKLIYDADTKVILGGQVVGKSDAVQRTNVLATAIFAKMTTEQLGMLDLCYAPPFARTWDALNIAGNVSK
;
A
#
# COMPACT_ATOMS: atom_id res chain seq x y z
N ALA A 1 -17.86 10.84 -6.76
CA ALA A 1 -16.48 10.60 -7.20
C ALA A 1 -16.48 9.52 -8.28
N ALA A 2 -15.99 9.86 -9.49
CA ALA A 2 -16.02 8.95 -10.65
C ALA A 2 -14.65 8.27 -10.92
N GLY A 3 -13.68 8.50 -10.04
CA GLY A 3 -12.31 8.03 -10.22
C GLY A 3 -11.55 8.84 -11.29
N VAL A 4 -10.39 8.30 -11.70
CA VAL A 4 -9.52 8.88 -12.73
C VAL A 4 -9.22 7.85 -13.80
N ARG A 5 -8.93 8.34 -15.01
CA ARG A 5 -8.51 7.51 -16.15
C ARG A 5 -7.28 8.13 -16.81
N PRO A 6 -6.35 7.33 -17.32
CA PRO A 6 -5.22 7.84 -18.10
C PRO A 6 -5.70 8.65 -19.31
N ASN A 7 -5.13 9.83 -19.51
CA ASN A 7 -5.41 10.64 -20.72
C ASN A 7 -4.42 10.31 -21.83
N THR A 8 -4.51 9.14 -22.37
CA THR A 8 -3.56 8.53 -23.32
C THR A 8 -4.16 8.23 -24.68
N SER A 9 -5.35 8.75 -24.97
CA SER A 9 -6.07 8.50 -26.23
C SER A 9 -5.27 8.95 -27.48
N PHE A 10 -4.38 9.93 -27.34
CA PHE A 10 -3.49 10.41 -28.41
C PHE A 10 -2.39 9.41 -28.80
N LEU A 11 -2.15 8.40 -27.96
CA LEU A 11 -1.18 7.32 -28.22
C LEU A 11 -1.83 6.11 -28.91
N LYS A 12 -3.14 6.18 -29.17
CA LYS A 12 -3.83 5.13 -29.91
C LYS A 12 -3.15 4.93 -31.27
N ASP A 13 -2.96 3.68 -31.65
CA ASP A 13 -2.35 3.29 -32.91
C ASP A 13 -0.84 3.59 -33.05
N THR A 14 -0.15 4.00 -31.99
CA THR A 14 1.31 4.20 -31.98
C THR A 14 2.11 2.92 -31.77
N GLY A 15 1.46 1.84 -31.33
CA GLY A 15 2.10 0.57 -30.96
C GLY A 15 2.69 0.54 -29.56
N ILE A 16 2.53 1.61 -28.76
CA ILE A 16 2.95 1.62 -27.35
C ILE A 16 2.07 0.66 -26.52
N GLU A 17 2.70 -0.15 -25.67
CA GLU A 17 1.96 -1.09 -24.84
C GLU A 17 1.18 -0.36 -23.75
N MET A 18 -0.10 -0.71 -23.62
CA MET A 18 -1.00 -0.12 -22.63
C MET A 18 -1.91 -1.19 -22.03
N LEU A 19 -2.29 -1.00 -20.77
CA LEU A 19 -3.37 -1.78 -20.16
C LEU A 19 -4.74 -1.44 -20.82
N PRO A 20 -5.76 -2.28 -20.64
CA PRO A 20 -7.10 -2.03 -21.21
C PRO A 20 -7.74 -0.69 -20.84
N ASN A 21 -7.34 -0.10 -19.70
CA ASN A 21 -7.78 1.22 -19.25
C ASN A 21 -6.99 2.39 -19.87
N GLY A 22 -5.98 2.10 -20.69
CA GLY A 22 -5.11 3.07 -21.32
C GLY A 22 -3.85 3.45 -20.52
N ALA A 23 -3.57 2.82 -19.38
CA ALA A 23 -2.33 3.09 -18.65
C ALA A 23 -1.12 2.53 -19.43
N ILE A 24 -0.10 3.38 -19.62
CA ILE A 24 1.12 3.02 -20.37
C ILE A 24 1.92 2.02 -19.53
N VAL A 25 2.25 0.86 -20.10
CA VAL A 25 3.11 -0.12 -19.44
C VAL A 25 4.56 0.36 -19.47
N ILE A 26 5.20 0.37 -18.31
CA ILE A 26 6.60 0.79 -18.13
C ILE A 26 7.38 -0.25 -17.33
N ASP A 27 8.70 -0.24 -17.50
CA ASP A 27 9.61 -1.00 -16.64
C ASP A 27 9.99 -0.23 -15.34
N ASP A 28 10.93 -0.77 -14.58
CA ASP A 28 11.41 -0.18 -13.33
C ASP A 28 12.28 1.08 -13.53
N GLU A 29 12.69 1.38 -14.76
CA GLU A 29 13.39 2.61 -15.14
C GLU A 29 12.47 3.68 -15.72
N GLY A 30 11.19 3.36 -15.92
CA GLY A 30 10.18 4.22 -16.55
C GLY A 30 10.18 4.16 -18.08
N LYS A 31 10.85 3.16 -18.68
CA LYS A 31 10.87 2.95 -20.14
C LYS A 31 9.58 2.28 -20.60
N THR A 32 9.08 2.69 -21.74
CA THR A 32 7.93 2.06 -22.41
C THR A 32 8.37 0.95 -23.37
N SER A 33 7.41 0.32 -24.03
CA SER A 33 7.68 -0.68 -25.08
C SER A 33 8.33 -0.11 -26.34
N ILE A 34 8.43 1.22 -26.48
CA ILE A 34 9.06 1.91 -27.60
C ILE A 34 10.38 2.53 -27.13
N GLU A 35 11.46 2.27 -27.88
CA GLU A 35 12.79 2.81 -27.60
C GLU A 35 12.76 4.34 -27.47
N ASP A 36 13.53 4.86 -26.51
CA ASP A 36 13.67 6.30 -26.19
C ASP A 36 12.38 6.99 -25.72
N ILE A 37 11.32 6.24 -25.45
CA ILE A 37 10.08 6.78 -24.89
C ILE A 37 9.92 6.34 -23.45
N TYR A 38 9.72 7.31 -22.56
CA TYR A 38 9.52 7.13 -21.13
C TYR A 38 8.13 7.61 -20.72
N ALA A 39 7.59 7.02 -19.64
CA ALA A 39 6.36 7.48 -19.03
C ALA A 39 6.46 7.44 -17.51
N ALA A 40 5.77 8.35 -16.84
CA ALA A 40 5.67 8.40 -15.39
C ALA A 40 4.39 9.14 -14.97
N GLY A 41 3.95 8.91 -13.75
CA GLY A 41 2.78 9.57 -13.17
C GLY A 41 1.48 8.80 -13.39
N ASP A 42 0.36 9.51 -13.29
CA ASP A 42 -0.98 8.90 -13.29
C ASP A 42 -1.41 8.34 -14.67
N CYS A 43 -0.58 8.46 -15.69
CA CYS A 43 -0.81 7.84 -16.99
C CYS A 43 -0.11 6.49 -17.18
N ALA A 44 0.79 6.11 -16.28
CA ALA A 44 1.62 4.91 -16.38
C ALA A 44 1.28 3.87 -15.32
N THR A 45 1.72 2.62 -15.57
CA THR A 45 1.66 1.54 -14.59
C THR A 45 2.74 1.68 -13.53
N VAL A 46 2.61 0.91 -12.46
CA VAL A 46 3.61 0.76 -11.41
C VAL A 46 3.73 -0.71 -11.01
N TYR A 47 4.94 -1.17 -10.72
CA TYR A 47 5.13 -2.52 -10.20
C TYR A 47 4.66 -2.63 -8.75
N HIS A 48 3.72 -3.55 -8.48
CA HIS A 48 3.19 -3.78 -7.13
C HIS A 48 3.94 -4.92 -6.44
N LEU A 49 4.56 -4.63 -5.30
CA LEU A 49 5.48 -5.54 -4.62
C LEU A 49 4.85 -6.86 -4.16
N VAL A 50 3.57 -6.84 -3.74
CA VAL A 50 2.87 -8.04 -3.30
C VAL A 50 2.20 -8.77 -4.46
N LYS A 51 1.60 -8.04 -5.41
CA LYS A 51 0.98 -8.63 -6.61
C LYS A 51 2.01 -9.17 -7.59
N GLN A 52 3.24 -8.68 -7.52
CA GLN A 52 4.35 -9.00 -8.44
C GLN A 52 3.97 -8.78 -9.90
N ASP A 53 3.25 -7.69 -10.16
CA ASP A 53 2.71 -7.35 -11.47
C ASP A 53 2.65 -5.84 -11.68
N GLN A 54 2.59 -5.43 -12.95
CA GLN A 54 2.34 -4.05 -13.34
C GLN A 54 0.86 -3.73 -13.15
N VAL A 55 0.57 -2.72 -12.34
CA VAL A 55 -0.80 -2.32 -12.01
C VAL A 55 -1.02 -0.83 -12.23
N TYR A 56 -2.27 -0.43 -12.39
CA TYR A 56 -2.63 0.97 -12.45
C TYR A 56 -3.02 1.49 -11.06
N ILE A 57 -2.16 2.29 -10.46
CA ILE A 57 -2.37 2.93 -9.15
C ILE A 57 -1.99 4.41 -9.25
N PRO A 58 -2.92 5.29 -9.64
CA PRO A 58 -2.67 6.72 -9.83
C PRO A 58 -2.59 7.43 -8.48
N LEU A 59 -1.40 7.43 -7.88
CA LEU A 59 -1.11 8.07 -6.61
C LEU A 59 0.04 9.06 -6.76
N ALA A 60 -0.11 10.25 -6.21
CA ALA A 60 0.91 11.30 -6.25
C ALA A 60 2.27 10.84 -5.69
N THR A 61 2.29 9.93 -4.73
CA THR A 61 3.51 9.34 -4.19
C THR A 61 4.28 8.51 -5.23
N ASN A 62 3.59 7.75 -6.07
CA ASN A 62 4.18 7.00 -7.19
C ASN A 62 4.63 7.95 -8.29
N ALA A 63 3.75 8.89 -8.69
CA ALA A 63 4.03 9.87 -9.71
C ALA A 63 5.32 10.67 -9.42
N ASN A 64 5.48 11.12 -8.18
CA ASN A 64 6.64 11.91 -7.77
C ASN A 64 7.94 11.08 -7.79
N LYS A 65 7.92 9.86 -7.27
CA LYS A 65 9.09 8.97 -7.24
C LYS A 65 9.52 8.55 -8.64
N LEU A 66 8.58 8.09 -9.47
CA LEU A 66 8.86 7.69 -10.85
C LEU A 66 9.33 8.87 -11.70
N GLY A 67 8.68 10.05 -11.57
CA GLY A 67 9.12 11.24 -12.29
C GLY A 67 10.56 11.64 -11.97
N ARG A 68 11.02 11.47 -10.72
CA ARG A 68 12.42 11.69 -10.34
C ARG A 68 13.35 10.66 -10.97
N ILE A 69 12.97 9.37 -10.97
CA ILE A 69 13.77 8.30 -11.57
C ILE A 69 13.92 8.52 -13.07
N VAL A 70 12.81 8.78 -13.77
CA VAL A 70 12.84 9.08 -15.21
C VAL A 70 13.72 10.31 -15.50
N GLY A 71 13.55 11.39 -14.75
CA GLY A 71 14.40 12.59 -14.92
C GLY A 71 15.89 12.32 -14.66
N SER A 72 16.22 11.51 -13.64
CA SER A 72 17.59 11.08 -13.36
C SER A 72 18.18 10.23 -14.50
N ASN A 73 17.38 9.30 -15.03
CA ASN A 73 17.81 8.38 -16.10
C ASN A 73 18.01 9.11 -17.43
N LEU A 74 17.15 10.06 -17.77
CA LEU A 74 17.35 10.95 -18.90
C LEU A 74 18.61 11.83 -18.76
N GLY A 75 19.03 12.10 -17.52
CA GLY A 75 20.29 12.75 -17.19
C GLY A 75 21.52 11.82 -17.16
N GLY A 76 21.38 10.56 -17.60
CA GLY A 76 22.48 9.59 -17.70
C GLY A 76 22.72 8.73 -16.46
N LYS A 77 21.79 8.69 -15.50
CA LYS A 77 21.82 7.73 -14.39
C LYS A 77 21.08 6.43 -14.74
N ASN A 78 21.20 5.43 -13.89
CA ASN A 78 20.49 4.13 -13.98
C ASN A 78 19.79 3.84 -12.67
N GLU A 79 18.82 4.69 -12.31
CA GLU A 79 18.01 4.52 -11.10
C GLU A 79 16.79 3.64 -11.40
N LYS A 80 16.39 2.82 -10.43
CA LYS A 80 15.26 1.89 -10.56
C LYS A 80 14.21 2.14 -9.49
N PHE A 81 12.96 2.09 -9.89
CA PHE A 81 11.84 2.12 -8.98
C PHE A 81 11.65 0.75 -8.33
N GLN A 82 11.75 0.72 -7.00
CA GLN A 82 11.64 -0.55 -6.26
C GLN A 82 10.23 -1.13 -6.22
N GLY A 83 9.23 -0.40 -6.71
CA GLY A 83 7.83 -0.81 -6.67
C GLY A 83 7.02 -0.08 -5.58
N THR A 84 5.74 -0.40 -5.53
CA THR A 84 4.78 0.19 -4.61
C THR A 84 4.00 -0.88 -3.85
N LEU A 85 3.45 -0.51 -2.70
CA LEU A 85 2.43 -1.27 -1.98
C LEU A 85 1.01 -0.71 -2.21
N GLY A 86 0.87 0.33 -3.03
CA GLY A 86 -0.41 0.99 -3.23
C GLY A 86 -0.95 1.66 -1.97
N SER A 87 -0.07 2.08 -1.05
CA SER A 87 -0.47 2.68 0.22
C SER A 87 -1.27 3.95 -0.02
N SER A 88 -2.48 3.99 0.53
CA SER A 88 -3.42 5.08 0.37
C SER A 88 -4.16 5.38 1.66
N CYS A 89 -4.62 6.60 1.82
CA CYS A 89 -5.43 7.00 2.96
C CYS A 89 -6.49 8.02 2.55
N ILE A 90 -7.53 8.09 3.36
CA ILE A 90 -8.60 9.06 3.21
C ILE A 90 -9.04 9.56 4.58
N LYS A 91 -9.39 10.84 4.65
CA LYS A 91 -10.13 11.41 5.77
C LYS A 91 -11.56 11.68 5.34
N LEU A 92 -12.51 11.13 6.07
CA LEU A 92 -13.94 11.29 5.83
C LEU A 92 -14.60 11.77 7.13
N LEU A 93 -14.94 13.06 7.17
CA LEU A 93 -15.40 13.75 8.38
C LEU A 93 -14.36 13.61 9.51
N ASP A 94 -14.73 12.96 10.60
CA ASP A 94 -13.87 12.69 11.75
C ASP A 94 -13.17 11.33 11.70
N MET A 95 -13.39 10.55 10.63
CA MET A 95 -12.78 9.23 10.44
C MET A 95 -11.56 9.28 9.53
N GLU A 96 -10.56 8.48 9.86
CA GLU A 96 -9.40 8.16 9.02
C GLU A 96 -9.49 6.72 8.57
N ALA A 97 -9.13 6.47 7.32
CA ALA A 97 -8.94 5.12 6.81
C ALA A 97 -7.64 5.05 6.01
N GLY A 98 -6.88 4.00 6.21
CA GLY A 98 -5.68 3.71 5.45
C GLY A 98 -5.66 2.26 4.98
N ALA A 99 -5.02 2.02 3.84
CA ALA A 99 -4.82 0.69 3.27
C ALA A 99 -3.44 0.59 2.64
N THR A 100 -2.83 -0.60 2.70
CA THR A 100 -1.53 -0.89 2.11
C THR A 100 -1.41 -2.37 1.77
N GLY A 101 -0.61 -2.70 0.76
CA GLY A 101 -0.50 -4.06 0.23
C GLY A 101 -1.77 -4.47 -0.53
N ILE A 102 -2.23 -5.71 -0.34
CA ILE A 102 -3.39 -6.25 -1.03
C ILE A 102 -4.63 -6.29 -0.13
N THR A 103 -5.80 -6.26 -0.76
CA THR A 103 -7.08 -6.52 -0.10
C THR A 103 -7.35 -8.02 -0.04
N GLU A 104 -8.35 -8.43 0.74
CA GLU A 104 -8.82 -9.82 0.74
C GLU A 104 -9.43 -10.22 -0.60
N GLU A 105 -10.04 -9.28 -1.32
CA GLU A 105 -10.55 -9.49 -2.67
C GLU A 105 -9.40 -9.73 -3.66
N ASP A 106 -8.32 -8.95 -3.56
CA ASP A 106 -7.11 -9.19 -4.36
C ASP A 106 -6.55 -10.60 -4.09
N ALA A 107 -6.43 -10.99 -2.82
CA ALA A 107 -5.92 -12.31 -2.45
C ALA A 107 -6.77 -13.45 -3.05
N LYS A 108 -8.10 -13.30 -3.05
CA LYS A 108 -9.03 -14.24 -3.72
C LYS A 108 -8.81 -14.28 -5.23
N ASN A 109 -8.77 -13.13 -5.88
CA ASN A 109 -8.60 -13.03 -7.34
C ASN A 109 -7.25 -13.58 -7.81
N MET A 110 -6.21 -13.48 -6.96
CA MET A 110 -4.89 -14.05 -7.20
C MET A 110 -4.78 -15.54 -6.83
N ASN A 111 -5.84 -16.15 -6.29
CA ASN A 111 -5.86 -17.54 -5.78
C ASN A 111 -4.75 -17.82 -4.77
N LEU A 112 -4.42 -16.87 -3.91
CA LEU A 112 -3.40 -17.05 -2.87
C LEU A 112 -3.91 -17.96 -1.75
N ASN A 113 -3.00 -18.74 -1.15
CA ASN A 113 -3.25 -19.43 0.12
C ASN A 113 -3.07 -18.42 1.26
N TYR A 114 -4.15 -17.69 1.60
CA TYR A 114 -4.11 -16.62 2.57
C TYR A 114 -5.05 -16.89 3.76
N LYS A 115 -4.78 -16.19 4.82
CA LYS A 115 -5.71 -15.98 5.94
C LYS A 115 -5.92 -14.49 6.16
N SER A 116 -7.01 -14.15 6.84
CA SER A 116 -7.26 -12.78 7.29
C SER A 116 -7.71 -12.74 8.73
N VAL A 117 -7.40 -11.65 9.40
CA VAL A 117 -7.90 -11.36 10.74
C VAL A 117 -8.47 -9.95 10.75
N PHE A 118 -9.54 -9.78 11.51
CA PHE A 118 -10.16 -8.48 11.78
C PHE A 118 -10.31 -8.29 13.28
N ILE A 119 -9.81 -7.18 13.80
CA ILE A 119 -9.97 -6.80 15.18
C ILE A 119 -10.63 -5.43 15.32
N ALA A 120 -11.32 -5.25 16.43
CA ALA A 120 -11.79 -3.96 16.92
C ALA A 120 -11.18 -3.74 18.32
N ASP A 121 -10.44 -2.67 18.47
CA ASP A 121 -9.77 -2.31 19.71
C ASP A 121 -9.91 -0.81 19.99
N LYS A 122 -9.15 -0.29 20.94
CA LYS A 122 -9.06 1.11 21.32
C LYS A 122 -7.74 1.70 20.79
N ASN A 123 -7.78 2.95 20.36
CA ASN A 123 -6.58 3.65 19.87
C ASN A 123 -5.56 3.93 20.97
N HIS A 124 -6.01 4.18 22.21
CA HIS A 124 -5.15 4.40 23.38
C HIS A 124 -5.86 4.01 24.71
N THR A 125 -5.25 4.29 25.84
CA THR A 125 -5.72 3.92 27.18
C THR A 125 -6.99 4.69 27.58
N ASP A 126 -7.90 4.02 28.31
CA ASP A 126 -9.26 4.51 28.60
C ASP A 126 -9.32 5.67 29.60
N TYR A 127 -8.35 5.81 30.50
CA TYR A 127 -8.28 6.95 31.39
C TYR A 127 -7.72 8.24 30.77
N CYS A 128 -7.31 8.19 29.48
CA CYS A 128 -6.95 9.36 28.73
C CYS A 128 -8.13 9.84 27.90
N PRO A 129 -8.42 11.16 27.90
CA PRO A 129 -9.51 11.73 27.10
C PRO A 129 -9.35 11.47 25.62
N GLY A 130 -10.45 11.23 24.90
CA GLY A 130 -10.44 11.06 23.45
C GLY A 130 -10.18 9.63 22.98
N GLN A 131 -10.26 8.64 23.88
CA GLN A 131 -10.20 7.24 23.47
C GLN A 131 -11.35 6.91 22.51
N GLU A 132 -11.01 6.30 21.38
CA GLU A 132 -11.94 5.90 20.34
C GLU A 132 -11.63 4.48 19.83
N LYS A 133 -12.61 3.90 19.15
CA LYS A 133 -12.40 2.61 18.49
C LYS A 133 -11.44 2.72 17.30
N ILE A 134 -10.62 1.70 17.14
CA ILE A 134 -9.79 1.47 15.97
C ILE A 134 -10.04 0.06 15.46
N TYR A 135 -10.09 -0.08 14.16
CA TYR A 135 -10.33 -1.35 13.48
C TYR A 135 -9.11 -1.68 12.62
N VAL A 136 -8.62 -2.89 12.72
CA VAL A 136 -7.48 -3.36 11.93
C VAL A 136 -7.86 -4.65 11.24
N LYS A 137 -7.62 -4.72 9.94
CA LYS A 137 -7.68 -5.95 9.15
C LYS A 137 -6.29 -6.26 8.61
N LEU A 138 -5.82 -7.50 8.79
CA LEU A 138 -4.61 -8.01 8.17
C LEU A 138 -4.95 -9.11 7.20
N ILE A 139 -4.19 -9.19 6.11
CA ILE A 139 -4.17 -10.28 5.16
C ILE A 139 -2.74 -10.83 5.16
N TYR A 140 -2.57 -12.13 5.30
CA TYR A 140 -1.27 -12.77 5.39
C TYR A 140 -1.26 -14.14 4.73
N ASP A 141 -0.10 -14.58 4.30
CA ASP A 141 0.12 -15.90 3.73
C ASP A 141 -0.12 -16.99 4.80
N ALA A 142 -0.92 -17.99 4.48
CA ALA A 142 -1.38 -18.99 5.44
C ALA A 142 -0.25 -19.89 5.96
N ASP A 143 0.78 -20.11 5.15
CA ASP A 143 1.89 -21.00 5.46
C ASP A 143 3.05 -20.25 6.12
N THR A 144 3.52 -19.18 5.50
CA THR A 144 4.70 -18.42 5.93
C THR A 144 4.38 -17.36 6.98
N LYS A 145 3.11 -16.99 7.15
CA LYS A 145 2.63 -15.89 8.00
C LYS A 145 3.12 -14.50 7.58
N VAL A 146 3.74 -14.37 6.41
CA VAL A 146 4.17 -13.07 5.89
C VAL A 146 2.94 -12.19 5.63
N ILE A 147 3.00 -10.94 6.09
CA ILE A 147 1.91 -9.98 5.94
C ILE A 147 1.88 -9.50 4.47
N LEU A 148 0.73 -9.62 3.84
CA LEU A 148 0.50 -9.28 2.43
C LEU A 148 -0.29 -7.98 2.27
N GLY A 149 -1.11 -7.64 3.27
CA GLY A 149 -1.94 -6.44 3.21
C GLY A 149 -2.55 -6.07 4.55
N GLY A 150 -2.99 -4.81 4.66
CA GLY A 150 -3.67 -4.34 5.84
C GLY A 150 -4.49 -3.08 5.63
N GLN A 151 -5.58 -2.97 6.38
CA GLN A 151 -6.45 -1.81 6.42
C GLN A 151 -6.64 -1.40 7.88
N VAL A 152 -6.60 -0.09 8.12
CA VAL A 152 -6.85 0.48 9.45
C VAL A 152 -7.87 1.59 9.34
N VAL A 153 -8.87 1.59 10.24
CA VAL A 153 -9.94 2.61 10.28
C VAL A 153 -10.14 3.06 11.72
N GLY A 154 -10.25 4.36 11.94
CA GLY A 154 -10.50 4.96 13.25
C GLY A 154 -10.68 6.46 13.16
N LYS A 155 -10.95 7.13 14.28
CA LYS A 155 -11.04 8.61 14.32
C LYS A 155 -9.66 9.28 14.39
N SER A 156 -8.69 8.59 14.96
CA SER A 156 -7.30 9.07 15.06
C SER A 156 -6.30 7.93 14.94
N ASP A 157 -5.11 8.27 14.47
CA ASP A 157 -3.93 7.40 14.40
C ASP A 157 -4.07 6.17 13.48
N ALA A 158 -5.16 6.05 12.72
CA ALA A 158 -5.36 4.95 11.78
C ALA A 158 -4.36 5.02 10.60
N VAL A 159 -4.12 6.22 10.06
CA VAL A 159 -3.18 6.43 8.97
C VAL A 159 -1.74 6.16 9.42
N GLN A 160 -1.36 6.57 10.63
CA GLN A 160 -0.01 6.31 11.15
C GLN A 160 0.23 4.81 11.35
N ARG A 161 -0.75 4.07 11.87
CA ARG A 161 -0.67 2.61 11.96
C ARG A 161 -0.62 1.92 10.59
N THR A 162 -1.29 2.48 9.58
CA THR A 162 -1.17 1.99 8.20
C THR A 162 0.26 2.14 7.68
N ASN A 163 0.97 3.23 8.03
CA ASN A 163 2.38 3.40 7.67
C ASN A 163 3.29 2.35 8.33
N VAL A 164 3.00 1.94 9.57
CA VAL A 164 3.69 0.82 10.21
C VAL A 164 3.46 -0.47 9.44
N LEU A 165 2.21 -0.76 9.03
CA LEU A 165 1.90 -1.93 8.20
C LEU A 165 2.60 -1.87 6.85
N ALA A 166 2.67 -0.71 6.21
CA ALA A 166 3.41 -0.56 4.96
C ALA A 166 4.89 -0.92 5.13
N THR A 167 5.51 -0.49 6.23
CA THR A 167 6.90 -0.86 6.56
C THR A 167 7.03 -2.35 6.82
N ALA A 168 6.09 -2.95 7.58
CA ALA A 168 6.09 -4.38 7.87
C ALA A 168 5.95 -5.23 6.60
N ILE A 169 5.06 -4.86 5.68
CA ILE A 169 4.87 -5.56 4.41
C ILE A 169 6.11 -5.41 3.52
N PHE A 170 6.65 -4.20 3.42
CA PHE A 170 7.88 -3.95 2.65
C PHE A 170 9.06 -4.79 3.15
N ALA A 171 9.19 -4.91 4.47
CA ALA A 171 10.21 -5.73 5.13
C ALA A 171 9.86 -7.23 5.16
N LYS A 172 8.72 -7.65 4.58
CA LYS A 172 8.24 -9.04 4.59
C LYS A 172 8.13 -9.65 5.99
N MET A 173 7.70 -8.82 6.95
CA MET A 173 7.50 -9.28 8.32
C MET A 173 6.35 -10.28 8.41
N THR A 174 6.47 -11.22 9.35
CA THR A 174 5.39 -12.14 9.70
C THR A 174 4.43 -11.51 10.71
N THR A 175 3.25 -12.10 10.83
CA THR A 175 2.27 -11.70 11.87
C THR A 175 2.83 -11.85 13.27
N GLU A 176 3.66 -12.87 13.53
CA GLU A 176 4.33 -13.08 14.82
C GLU A 176 5.31 -11.96 15.13
N GLN A 177 6.11 -11.55 14.14
CA GLN A 177 7.03 -10.42 14.29
C GLN A 177 6.30 -9.11 14.56
N LEU A 178 5.18 -8.86 13.85
CA LEU A 178 4.33 -7.69 14.10
C LEU A 178 3.74 -7.74 15.52
N GLY A 179 3.29 -8.92 15.97
CA GLY A 179 2.73 -9.13 17.29
C GLY A 179 3.71 -8.82 18.44
N MET A 180 5.01 -8.96 18.19
CA MET A 180 6.08 -8.72 19.17
C MET A 180 6.90 -7.45 18.87
N LEU A 181 6.50 -6.67 17.88
CA LEU A 181 7.22 -5.44 17.52
C LEU A 181 7.15 -4.44 18.69
N ASP A 182 8.31 -3.89 19.04
CA ASP A 182 8.44 -2.87 20.09
C ASP A 182 7.93 -1.52 19.56
N LEU A 183 6.65 -1.27 19.74
CA LEU A 183 5.99 -0.01 19.37
C LEU A 183 5.97 0.95 20.56
N CYS A 184 6.08 2.25 20.28
CA CYS A 184 6.05 3.28 21.31
C CYS A 184 4.74 3.22 22.11
N TYR A 185 4.85 3.24 23.43
CA TYR A 185 3.73 3.31 24.36
C TYR A 185 3.87 4.52 25.31
N ALA A 186 2.79 5.25 25.40
CA ALA A 186 2.39 6.01 26.57
C ALA A 186 0.87 6.14 26.56
N PRO A 187 0.22 6.32 27.74
CA PRO A 187 -1.24 6.28 27.86
C PRO A 187 -2.03 7.13 26.86
N PRO A 188 -1.59 8.34 26.45
CA PRO A 188 -2.31 9.15 25.46
C PRO A 188 -2.17 8.67 24.01
N PHE A 189 -1.20 7.80 23.68
CA PHE A 189 -0.85 7.46 22.30
C PHE A 189 -1.22 6.03 21.91
N ALA A 190 -1.14 5.10 22.84
CA ALA A 190 -1.40 3.69 22.57
C ALA A 190 -1.89 2.97 23.83
N ARG A 191 -2.26 1.72 23.67
CA ARG A 191 -2.33 0.76 24.76
C ARG A 191 -0.99 0.04 24.88
N THR A 192 -0.73 -0.60 26.01
CA THR A 192 0.50 -1.39 26.25
C THR A 192 0.75 -2.42 25.14
N TRP A 193 -0.31 -3.04 24.66
CA TRP A 193 -0.35 -3.79 23.41
C TRP A 193 -1.08 -2.93 22.39
N ASP A 194 -0.37 -2.41 21.41
CA ASP A 194 -0.98 -1.65 20.31
C ASP A 194 -1.95 -2.53 19.52
N ALA A 195 -2.94 -1.93 18.87
CA ALA A 195 -3.88 -2.64 18.03
C ALA A 195 -3.18 -3.50 16.95
N LEU A 196 -2.02 -3.05 16.44
CA LEU A 196 -1.21 -3.82 15.49
C LEU A 196 -0.58 -5.05 16.15
N ASN A 197 -0.06 -4.94 17.37
CA ASN A 197 0.45 -6.10 18.11
C ASN A 197 -0.69 -7.11 18.35
N ILE A 198 -1.87 -6.64 18.74
CA ILE A 198 -3.02 -7.52 18.96
C ILE A 198 -3.41 -8.22 17.66
N ALA A 199 -3.49 -7.48 16.53
CA ALA A 199 -3.79 -8.07 15.23
C ALA A 199 -2.77 -9.16 14.83
N GLY A 200 -1.48 -8.91 15.05
CA GLY A 200 -0.42 -9.89 14.83
C GLY A 200 -0.58 -11.13 15.72
N ASN A 201 -0.80 -10.94 17.01
CA ASN A 201 -0.88 -12.03 18.01
C ASN A 201 -2.11 -12.95 17.85
N VAL A 202 -3.22 -12.44 17.31
CA VAL A 202 -4.43 -13.26 17.05
C VAL A 202 -4.42 -13.91 15.66
N SER A 203 -3.45 -13.59 14.82
CA SER A 203 -3.26 -14.20 13.48
C SER A 203 -2.62 -15.59 13.62
N LYS A 204 -3.40 -16.65 13.36
CA LYS A 204 -2.98 -18.06 13.56
C LYS A 204 -2.95 -18.83 12.24
#